data_aa434b70e80a290f66180c9a9b1b8be5
#
_entry.id   aa434b70e80a290f66180c9a9b1b8be5
#
_cell.length_a   1.000
_cell.length_b   1.000
_cell.length_c   1.000
_cell.angle_alpha   90.00
_cell.angle_beta   90.00
_cell.angle_gamma   90.00
#
_symmetry.space_group_name_H-M   'P 1'
#
loop_
_entity.id
_entity.type
_entity.pdbx_description
1 polymer ?
#
loop_
_entity_poly.entity_id
_entity_poly.type
_entity_poly.pdbx_seq_one_letter_code
_entity_poly.pdbx_strand_id
1 'polypeptide(L)'
;MTDAESQLAGYFAKYQPEIVKLGKALRAKLRARLPGLLELVYVYDSQNSLVLSYSPTETGSQGVCALAVYPDRVSLFFTGGALLSKADPKKLLQGKGKAVRYVAMNSVADFDRAEIEVLMAAALKLAKITLDANANGAVIIKAEAQKQRALRAKKATRPAAKPRTPKTRR
;
A
#
# COMPACT_ATOMS: atom_id res chain seq x y z
N MET A 1 0.99 -23.09 0.22
CA MET A 1 1.18 -21.66 0.53
C MET A 1 2.41 -21.19 -0.24
N THR A 2 2.31 -20.10 -0.99
CA THR A 2 3.49 -19.54 -1.67
C THR A 2 4.44 -18.91 -0.64
N ASP A 3 5.73 -18.77 -0.98
CA ASP A 3 6.70 -18.09 -0.11
C ASP A 3 6.25 -16.65 0.26
N ALA A 4 5.67 -15.92 -0.69
CA ALA A 4 5.12 -14.58 -0.46
C ALA A 4 3.97 -14.56 0.56
N GLU A 5 3.06 -15.54 0.53
CA GLU A 5 1.97 -15.65 1.52
C GLU A 5 2.51 -15.98 2.92
N SER A 6 3.54 -16.82 3.01
CA SER A 6 4.19 -17.15 4.28
C SER A 6 4.91 -15.92 4.87
N GLN A 7 5.61 -15.13 4.06
CA GLN A 7 6.23 -13.87 4.48
C GLN A 7 5.16 -12.86 4.94
N LEU A 8 4.08 -12.72 4.19
CA LEU A 8 2.98 -11.82 4.56
C LEU A 8 2.33 -12.22 5.89
N ALA A 9 2.13 -13.52 6.12
CA ALA A 9 1.64 -14.01 7.41
C ALA A 9 2.59 -13.63 8.57
N GLY A 10 3.89 -13.69 8.36
CA GLY A 10 4.91 -13.23 9.31
C GLY A 10 4.84 -11.73 9.60
N TYR A 11 4.53 -10.89 8.60
CA TYR A 11 4.33 -9.47 8.82
C TYR A 11 3.07 -9.18 9.62
N PHE A 12 1.94 -9.87 9.34
CA PHE A 12 0.72 -9.74 10.12
C PHE A 12 0.90 -10.15 11.58
N ALA A 13 1.71 -11.18 11.87
CA ALA A 13 1.93 -11.68 13.22
C ALA A 13 2.53 -10.65 14.20
N LYS A 14 3.01 -9.52 13.72
CA LYS A 14 3.55 -8.42 14.54
C LYS A 14 2.47 -7.53 15.17
N TYR A 15 1.22 -7.66 14.76
CA TYR A 15 0.10 -6.83 15.21
C TYR A 15 -0.78 -7.54 16.23
N GLN A 16 -1.60 -6.78 16.93
CA GLN A 16 -2.58 -7.33 17.90
C GLN A 16 -3.60 -8.24 17.19
N PRO A 17 -4.09 -9.30 17.85
CA PRO A 17 -4.99 -10.29 17.23
C PRO A 17 -6.22 -9.69 16.55
N GLU A 18 -6.85 -8.66 17.14
CA GLU A 18 -8.02 -7.98 16.59
C GLU A 18 -7.69 -7.26 15.29
N ILE A 19 -6.54 -6.58 15.25
CA ILE A 19 -6.04 -5.89 14.06
C ILE A 19 -5.69 -6.89 12.96
N VAL A 20 -5.07 -8.01 13.32
CA VAL A 20 -4.76 -9.10 12.37
C VAL A 20 -6.04 -9.67 11.78
N LYS A 21 -7.03 -9.97 12.62
CA LYS A 21 -8.33 -10.51 12.19
C LYS A 21 -9.03 -9.55 11.23
N LEU A 22 -9.13 -8.27 11.58
CA LEU A 22 -9.72 -7.24 10.74
C LEU A 22 -8.96 -7.08 9.42
N GLY A 23 -7.64 -6.93 9.47
CA GLY A 23 -6.79 -6.74 8.31
C GLY A 23 -6.87 -7.92 7.33
N LYS A 24 -6.83 -9.16 7.81
CA LYS A 24 -6.97 -10.36 6.96
C LYS A 24 -8.36 -10.48 6.34
N ALA A 25 -9.42 -10.16 7.07
CA ALA A 25 -10.79 -10.20 6.55
C ALA A 25 -11.02 -9.13 5.47
N LEU A 26 -10.53 -7.90 5.69
CA LEU A 26 -10.58 -6.83 4.69
C LEU A 26 -9.74 -7.16 3.45
N ARG A 27 -8.55 -7.75 3.64
CA ARG A 27 -7.72 -8.25 2.55
C ARG A 27 -8.48 -9.25 1.67
N ALA A 28 -9.16 -10.21 2.28
CA ALA A 28 -9.95 -11.21 1.55
C ALA A 28 -11.03 -10.55 0.68
N LYS A 29 -11.77 -9.58 1.23
CA LYS A 29 -12.77 -8.80 0.50
C LYS A 29 -12.17 -7.96 -0.64
N LEU A 30 -11.04 -7.32 -0.42
CA LEU A 30 -10.33 -6.55 -1.44
C LEU A 30 -9.87 -7.44 -2.59
N ARG A 31 -9.28 -8.60 -2.30
CA ARG A 31 -8.87 -9.56 -3.35
C ARG A 31 -10.07 -10.07 -4.15
N ALA A 32 -11.19 -10.36 -3.50
CA ALA A 32 -12.41 -10.76 -4.19
C ALA A 32 -13.00 -9.63 -5.05
N ARG A 33 -12.91 -8.37 -4.58
CA ARG A 33 -13.43 -7.20 -5.29
C ARG A 33 -12.54 -6.74 -6.45
N LEU A 34 -11.24 -7.05 -6.40
CA LEU A 34 -10.22 -6.59 -7.33
C LEU A 34 -9.48 -7.77 -8.00
N PRO A 35 -10.21 -8.68 -8.68
CA PRO A 35 -9.60 -9.84 -9.32
C PRO A 35 -8.58 -9.40 -10.37
N GLY A 36 -7.46 -10.11 -10.45
CA GLY A 36 -6.38 -9.86 -11.40
C GLY A 36 -5.39 -8.75 -11.01
N LEU A 37 -5.70 -7.88 -10.06
CA LEU A 37 -4.73 -6.91 -9.60
C LEU A 37 -3.65 -7.57 -8.72
N LEU A 38 -2.41 -7.11 -8.90
CA LEU A 38 -1.29 -7.51 -8.06
C LEU A 38 -1.46 -6.92 -6.66
N GLU A 39 -1.09 -7.70 -5.65
CA GLU A 39 -1.01 -7.23 -4.27
C GLU A 39 0.45 -6.97 -3.92
N LEU A 40 0.82 -5.70 -3.89
CA LEU A 40 2.18 -5.25 -3.57
C LEU A 40 2.30 -5.01 -2.07
N VAL A 41 3.16 -5.74 -1.41
CA VAL A 41 3.34 -5.71 0.04
C VAL A 41 4.52 -4.83 0.42
N TYR A 42 4.26 -3.77 1.20
CA TYR A 42 5.25 -2.85 1.73
C TYR A 42 5.25 -2.88 3.26
N VAL A 43 6.43 -2.82 3.86
CA VAL A 43 6.61 -2.67 5.30
C VAL A 43 7.33 -1.35 5.55
N TYR A 44 6.72 -0.47 6.34
CA TYR A 44 7.25 0.84 6.72
C TYR A 44 7.62 0.81 8.20
N ASP A 45 8.89 0.54 8.50
CA ASP A 45 9.38 0.42 9.88
C ASP A 45 9.20 1.72 10.68
N SER A 46 9.38 2.89 10.04
CA SER A 46 9.22 4.20 10.68
C SER A 46 7.80 4.49 11.16
N GLN A 47 6.80 3.89 10.54
CA GLN A 47 5.39 4.05 10.89
C GLN A 47 4.80 2.79 11.54
N ASN A 48 5.62 1.74 11.68
CA ASN A 48 5.18 0.42 12.11
C ASN A 48 3.91 -0.01 11.35
N SER A 49 3.93 0.09 10.02
CA SER A 49 2.78 -0.21 9.19
C SER A 49 3.08 -1.23 8.10
N LEU A 50 2.08 -2.06 7.83
CA LEU A 50 2.02 -3.00 6.72
C LEU A 50 1.02 -2.48 5.70
N VAL A 51 1.45 -2.28 4.46
CA VAL A 51 0.61 -1.76 3.38
C VAL A 51 0.50 -2.77 2.27
N LEU A 52 -0.74 -3.12 1.91
CA LEU A 52 -1.10 -4.00 0.82
C LEU A 52 -1.71 -3.14 -0.29
N SER A 53 -0.93 -2.84 -1.34
CA SER A 53 -1.36 -2.00 -2.45
C SER A 53 -1.84 -2.85 -3.62
N TYR A 54 -3.01 -2.52 -4.15
CA TYR A 54 -3.63 -3.23 -5.28
C TYR A 54 -3.36 -2.44 -6.57
N SER A 55 -2.62 -3.06 -7.48
CA SER A 55 -2.08 -2.39 -8.67
C SER A 55 -2.18 -3.28 -9.92
N PRO A 56 -2.41 -2.68 -11.10
CA PRO A 56 -2.37 -3.43 -12.37
C PRO A 56 -0.94 -3.84 -12.75
N THR A 57 0.07 -3.21 -12.19
CA THR A 57 1.49 -3.46 -12.46
C THR A 57 2.29 -3.54 -11.16
N GLU A 58 3.53 -3.94 -11.25
CA GLU A 58 4.47 -3.95 -10.10
C GLU A 58 4.90 -2.56 -9.62
N THR A 59 4.40 -1.50 -10.25
CA THR A 59 4.71 -0.11 -9.89
C THR A 59 3.69 0.41 -8.89
N GLY A 60 4.11 0.68 -7.65
CA GLY A 60 3.22 1.10 -6.57
C GLY A 60 2.47 2.41 -6.82
N SER A 61 3.04 3.33 -7.59
CA SER A 61 2.37 4.60 -7.97
C SER A 61 1.17 4.42 -8.89
N GLN A 62 1.02 3.25 -9.50
CA GLN A 62 -0.13 2.88 -10.34
C GLN A 62 -1.21 2.12 -9.55
N GLY A 63 -1.04 1.98 -8.25
CA GLY A 63 -2.03 1.35 -7.38
C GLY A 63 -3.35 2.13 -7.36
N VAL A 64 -4.46 1.41 -7.31
CA VAL A 64 -5.82 1.97 -7.21
C VAL A 64 -6.13 2.34 -5.76
N CYS A 65 -5.91 1.39 -4.88
CA CYS A 65 -6.12 1.51 -3.45
C CYS A 65 -5.11 0.68 -2.68
N ALA A 66 -5.05 0.88 -1.37
CA ALA A 66 -4.20 0.13 -0.48
C ALA A 66 -4.86 -0.08 0.88
N LEU A 67 -4.70 -1.26 1.44
CA LEU A 67 -5.04 -1.54 2.83
C LEU A 67 -3.81 -1.28 3.70
N ALA A 68 -3.89 -0.33 4.61
CA ALA A 68 -2.82 -0.04 5.56
C ALA A 68 -3.21 -0.56 6.95
N VAL A 69 -2.35 -1.39 7.51
CA VAL A 69 -2.48 -1.98 8.84
C VAL A 69 -1.47 -1.32 9.75
N TYR A 70 -1.97 -0.67 10.80
CA TYR A 70 -1.19 -0.02 11.85
C TYR A 70 -1.35 -0.80 13.18
N PRO A 71 -0.56 -0.50 14.21
CA PRO A 71 -0.70 -1.17 15.51
C PRO A 71 -2.09 -1.06 16.14
N ASP A 72 -2.79 0.04 15.88
CA ASP A 72 -4.04 0.43 16.54
C ASP A 72 -5.24 0.57 15.59
N ARG A 73 -5.04 0.46 14.27
CA ARG A 73 -6.10 0.70 13.29
C ARG A 73 -5.82 0.06 11.93
N VAL A 74 -6.87 -0.05 11.12
CA VAL A 74 -6.78 -0.40 9.70
C VAL A 74 -7.47 0.69 8.88
N SER A 75 -6.89 1.05 7.74
CA SER A 75 -7.41 2.08 6.86
C SER A 75 -7.35 1.65 5.40
N LEU A 76 -8.37 2.02 4.64
CA LEU A 76 -8.42 1.84 3.19
C LEU A 76 -8.03 3.17 2.51
N PHE A 77 -6.91 3.16 1.81
CA PHE A 77 -6.38 4.31 1.07
C PHE A 77 -6.76 4.24 -0.39
N PHE A 78 -7.09 5.38 -0.98
CA PHE A 78 -7.29 5.57 -2.41
C PHE A 78 -6.17 6.46 -2.95
N THR A 79 -5.39 5.94 -3.89
CA THR A 79 -4.21 6.63 -4.45
C THR A 79 -4.56 7.96 -5.11
N GLY A 80 -5.66 8.00 -5.87
CA GLY A 80 -6.21 9.22 -6.47
C GLY A 80 -7.36 9.84 -5.67
N GLY A 81 -7.44 9.60 -4.35
CA GLY A 81 -8.59 9.94 -3.52
C GLY A 81 -9.00 11.41 -3.54
N ALA A 82 -8.06 12.34 -3.75
CA ALA A 82 -8.37 13.76 -3.87
C ALA A 82 -9.28 14.09 -5.06
N LEU A 83 -9.25 13.26 -6.10
CA LEU A 83 -10.10 13.40 -7.30
C LEU A 83 -11.46 12.70 -7.16
N LEU A 84 -11.68 11.98 -6.05
CA LEU A 84 -12.92 11.24 -5.80
C LEU A 84 -13.98 12.04 -5.03
N SER A 85 -13.79 13.33 -4.82
CA SER A 85 -14.70 14.18 -4.02
C SER A 85 -16.15 14.16 -4.52
N LYS A 86 -16.37 14.04 -5.84
CA LYS A 86 -17.71 13.92 -6.43
C LYS A 86 -18.38 12.58 -6.14
N ALA A 87 -17.59 11.53 -5.89
CA ALA A 87 -18.06 10.19 -5.53
C ALA A 87 -18.23 10.02 -4.02
N ASP A 88 -17.92 11.05 -3.22
CA ASP A 88 -17.97 11.06 -1.77
C ASP A 88 -18.91 12.15 -1.19
N PRO A 89 -20.21 12.08 -1.46
CA PRO A 89 -21.16 13.09 -0.98
C PRO A 89 -21.28 13.13 0.55
N LYS A 90 -20.98 12.01 1.22
CA LYS A 90 -20.99 11.90 2.69
C LYS A 90 -19.67 12.28 3.34
N LYS A 91 -18.65 12.67 2.56
CA LYS A 91 -17.33 13.10 3.04
C LYS A 91 -16.65 12.07 3.94
N LEU A 92 -16.65 10.81 3.52
CA LEU A 92 -15.98 9.71 4.22
C LEU A 92 -14.46 9.77 4.06
N LEU A 93 -14.00 10.31 2.93
CA LEU A 93 -12.58 10.41 2.62
C LEU A 93 -11.89 11.43 3.52
N GLN A 94 -10.86 10.98 4.21
CA GLN A 94 -10.05 11.76 5.13
C GLN A 94 -8.65 11.99 4.55
N GLY A 95 -7.94 12.96 5.11
CA GLY A 95 -6.57 13.31 4.74
C GLY A 95 -6.47 14.63 4.00
N LYS A 96 -5.25 15.22 4.05
CA LYS A 96 -4.93 16.55 3.48
C LYS A 96 -3.84 16.49 2.41
N GLY A 97 -3.38 15.28 2.04
CA GLY A 97 -2.37 15.09 1.03
C GLY A 97 -2.81 15.60 -0.36
N LYS A 98 -1.86 15.81 -1.26
CA LYS A 98 -2.16 16.29 -2.62
C LYS A 98 -2.99 15.32 -3.46
N ALA A 99 -2.82 14.01 -3.25
CA ALA A 99 -3.47 12.97 -4.06
C ALA A 99 -4.23 11.95 -3.22
N VAL A 100 -3.62 11.43 -2.17
CA VAL A 100 -4.11 10.29 -1.41
C VAL A 100 -5.18 10.69 -0.38
N ARG A 101 -6.22 9.88 -0.25
CA ARG A 101 -7.25 9.95 0.80
C ARG A 101 -7.47 8.56 1.37
N TYR A 102 -8.04 8.50 2.57
CA TYR A 102 -8.35 7.23 3.22
C TYR A 102 -9.69 7.23 3.94
N VAL A 103 -10.20 6.04 4.19
CA VAL A 103 -11.34 5.78 5.07
C VAL A 103 -10.88 4.83 6.16
N ALA A 104 -11.17 5.18 7.42
CA ALA A 104 -10.91 4.29 8.56
C ALA A 104 -11.84 3.08 8.50
N MET A 105 -11.30 1.88 8.71
CA MET A 105 -12.03 0.61 8.76
C MET A 105 -12.08 0.11 10.20
N ASN A 106 -13.21 0.24 10.86
CA ASN A 106 -13.40 -0.21 12.24
C ASN A 106 -13.96 -1.64 12.30
N SER A 107 -14.59 -2.07 11.22
CA SER A 107 -15.16 -3.42 11.08
C SER A 107 -15.08 -3.91 9.64
N VAL A 108 -15.27 -5.20 9.45
CA VAL A 108 -15.36 -5.80 8.09
C VAL A 108 -16.59 -5.28 7.35
N ALA A 109 -17.68 -4.99 8.07
CA ALA A 109 -18.91 -4.46 7.50
C ALA A 109 -18.75 -3.04 6.90
N ASP A 110 -17.77 -2.28 7.35
CA ASP A 110 -17.47 -0.96 6.77
C ASP A 110 -17.11 -1.05 5.29
N PHE A 111 -16.47 -2.14 4.88
CA PHE A 111 -16.14 -2.40 3.48
C PHE A 111 -17.38 -2.65 2.61
N ASP A 112 -18.44 -3.20 3.18
CA ASP A 112 -19.68 -3.56 2.46
C ASP A 112 -20.65 -2.36 2.31
N ARG A 113 -20.29 -1.19 2.80
CA ARG A 113 -21.11 0.03 2.67
C ARG A 113 -21.20 0.44 1.21
N ALA A 114 -22.39 0.85 0.79
CA ALA A 114 -22.63 1.33 -0.57
C ALA A 114 -21.70 2.48 -0.98
N GLU A 115 -21.36 3.36 -0.04
CA GLU A 115 -20.43 4.47 -0.26
C GLU A 115 -19.01 4.00 -0.59
N ILE A 116 -18.55 2.94 0.05
CA ILE A 116 -17.23 2.36 -0.23
C ILE A 116 -17.22 1.72 -1.63
N GLU A 117 -18.30 1.04 -2.02
CA GLU A 117 -18.42 0.48 -3.37
C GLU A 117 -18.40 1.58 -4.44
N VAL A 118 -19.10 2.68 -4.21
CA VAL A 118 -19.09 3.85 -5.11
C VAL A 118 -17.70 4.45 -5.25
N LEU A 119 -16.97 4.59 -4.14
CA LEU A 119 -15.59 5.06 -4.14
C LEU A 119 -14.64 4.09 -4.87
N MET A 120 -14.82 2.79 -4.67
CA MET A 120 -14.03 1.76 -5.33
C MET A 120 -14.26 1.77 -6.85
N ALA A 121 -15.52 1.82 -7.30
CA ALA A 121 -15.87 1.92 -8.71
C ALA A 121 -15.30 3.19 -9.36
N ALA A 122 -15.40 4.34 -8.66
CA ALA A 122 -14.84 5.61 -9.13
C ALA A 122 -13.30 5.57 -9.21
N ALA A 123 -12.63 4.92 -8.26
CA ALA A 123 -11.17 4.75 -8.26
C ALA A 123 -10.70 3.89 -9.43
N LEU A 124 -11.38 2.79 -9.72
CA LEU A 124 -11.10 1.93 -10.88
C LEU A 124 -11.29 2.70 -12.20
N LYS A 125 -12.37 3.46 -12.32
CA LYS A 125 -12.66 4.31 -13.49
C LYS A 125 -11.57 5.39 -13.68
N LEU A 126 -11.17 6.05 -12.60
CA LEU A 126 -10.09 7.04 -12.61
C LEU A 126 -8.77 6.45 -13.09
N ALA A 127 -8.45 5.24 -12.63
CA ALA A 127 -7.25 4.50 -13.01
C ALA A 127 -7.37 3.85 -14.41
N LYS A 128 -8.54 3.92 -15.07
CA LYS A 128 -8.84 3.29 -16.38
C LYS A 128 -8.60 1.77 -16.38
N ILE A 129 -8.97 1.12 -15.28
CA ILE A 129 -8.80 -0.33 -15.11
C ILE A 129 -10.13 -1.03 -15.33
N THR A 130 -10.09 -2.07 -16.19
CA THR A 130 -11.14 -3.08 -16.34
C THR A 130 -10.67 -4.35 -15.65
N LEU A 131 -11.46 -4.85 -14.70
CA LEU A 131 -11.14 -6.07 -13.99
C LEU A 131 -11.53 -7.29 -14.82
N ASP A 132 -10.70 -8.33 -14.76
CA ASP A 132 -11.01 -9.66 -15.30
C ASP A 132 -11.36 -10.59 -14.14
N ALA A 133 -12.62 -11.01 -14.08
CA ALA A 133 -13.14 -11.87 -13.02
C ALA A 133 -12.44 -13.24 -12.94
N ASN A 134 -11.81 -13.69 -14.01
CA ASN A 134 -11.11 -14.98 -14.09
C ASN A 134 -9.60 -14.84 -13.81
N ALA A 135 -9.09 -13.62 -13.68
CA ALA A 135 -7.68 -13.40 -13.41
C ALA A 135 -7.37 -13.51 -11.92
N ASN A 136 -6.23 -14.12 -11.62
CA ASN A 136 -5.69 -14.19 -10.26
C ASN A 136 -4.52 -13.22 -10.11
N GLY A 137 -4.63 -12.28 -9.18
CA GLY A 137 -3.55 -11.39 -8.81
C GLY A 137 -2.50 -12.11 -7.95
N ALA A 138 -1.22 -11.88 -8.26
CA ALA A 138 -0.11 -12.39 -7.47
C ALA A 138 0.18 -11.48 -6.27
N VAL A 139 0.72 -12.07 -5.20
CA VAL A 139 1.28 -11.36 -4.05
C VAL A 139 2.76 -11.13 -4.29
N ILE A 140 3.21 -9.88 -4.20
CA ILE A 140 4.61 -9.47 -4.44
C ILE A 140 5.14 -8.71 -3.24
N ILE A 141 6.17 -9.26 -2.61
CA ILE A 141 6.83 -8.62 -1.47
C ILE A 141 7.81 -7.56 -1.95
N LYS A 142 7.54 -6.30 -1.63
CA LYS A 142 8.37 -5.14 -1.96
C LYS A 142 9.22 -4.63 -0.78
N ALA A 143 9.06 -5.19 0.41
CA ALA A 143 9.69 -4.76 1.64
C ALA A 143 11.22 -4.66 1.53
N GLU A 144 11.88 -5.66 0.94
CA GLU A 144 13.33 -5.68 0.77
C GLU A 144 13.82 -4.67 -0.28
N ALA A 145 13.04 -4.45 -1.34
CA ALA A 145 13.38 -3.48 -2.38
C ALA A 145 13.44 -2.04 -1.84
N GLN A 146 12.63 -1.72 -0.84
CA GLN A 146 12.66 -0.41 -0.17
C GLN A 146 13.92 -0.23 0.67
N LYS A 147 14.35 -1.25 1.42
CA LYS A 147 15.61 -1.22 2.18
C LYS A 147 16.81 -1.00 1.25
N GLN A 148 16.86 -1.68 0.11
CA GLN A 148 17.93 -1.52 -0.87
C GLN A 148 17.93 -0.13 -1.52
N ARG A 149 16.75 0.45 -1.83
CA ARG A 149 16.64 1.83 -2.35
C ARG A 149 17.13 2.86 -1.34
N ALA A 150 16.75 2.73 -0.07
CA ALA A 150 17.21 3.60 1.01
C ALA A 150 18.74 3.53 1.21
N LEU A 151 19.33 2.33 1.13
CA LEU A 151 20.77 2.13 1.22
C LEU A 151 21.51 2.75 0.02
N ARG A 152 20.98 2.61 -1.20
CA ARG A 152 21.53 3.23 -2.42
C ARG A 152 21.47 4.75 -2.36
N ALA A 153 20.35 5.33 -1.91
CA ALA A 153 20.19 6.77 -1.73
C ALA A 153 21.20 7.33 -0.72
N LYS A 154 21.38 6.66 0.44
CA LYS A 154 22.40 7.03 1.44
C LYS A 154 23.82 6.94 0.90
N LYS A 155 24.13 5.98 0.03
CA LYS A 155 25.44 5.82 -0.60
C LYS A 155 25.70 6.90 -1.66
N ALA A 156 24.68 7.31 -2.41
CA ALA A 156 24.80 8.35 -3.43
C ALA A 156 24.96 9.76 -2.85
N THR A 157 24.47 10.02 -1.63
CA THR A 157 24.60 11.32 -0.93
C THR A 157 25.89 11.44 -0.11
N ARG A 158 26.74 10.40 -0.06
CA ARG A 158 28.04 10.46 0.62
C ARG A 158 29.03 11.26 -0.25
N PRO A 159 29.59 12.41 0.22
CA PRO A 159 30.55 13.18 -0.56
C PRO A 159 31.77 12.31 -0.89
N ALA A 160 32.22 12.37 -2.14
CA ALA A 160 33.46 11.74 -2.55
C ALA A 160 34.61 12.29 -1.69
N ALA A 161 35.39 11.40 -1.07
CA ALA A 161 36.57 11.80 -0.30
C ALA A 161 37.51 12.55 -1.23
N LYS A 162 37.87 13.81 -0.87
CA LYS A 162 38.84 14.61 -1.59
C LYS A 162 40.18 13.83 -1.71
N PRO A 163 40.79 13.76 -2.90
CA PRO A 163 42.11 13.14 -3.04
C PRO A 163 43.15 13.92 -2.20
N ARG A 164 43.87 13.17 -1.36
CA ARG A 164 44.98 13.71 -0.60
C ARG A 164 46.09 14.12 -1.59
N THR A 165 46.39 15.40 -1.71
CA THR A 165 47.56 15.89 -2.42
C THR A 165 48.86 15.38 -1.74
N PRO A 166 49.80 14.84 -2.48
CA PRO A 166 51.08 14.43 -1.88
C PRO A 166 51.87 15.67 -1.47
N LYS A 167 52.31 15.74 -0.22
CA LYS A 167 53.26 16.74 0.26
C LYS A 167 54.60 16.50 -0.42
N THR A 168 55.00 17.40 -1.30
CA THR A 168 56.38 17.49 -1.84
C THR A 168 57.31 17.91 -0.70
N ARG A 169 58.24 17.02 -0.34
CA ARG A 169 59.35 17.33 0.56
C ARG A 169 60.43 18.09 -0.26
N ARG A 170 60.78 19.31 0.17
CA ARG A 170 62.08 19.91 -0.09
C ARG A 170 63.03 19.59 1.03
#